data_6bf00d2dcc537d70d26b3c01d85187bc
#
_entry.id   6bf00d2dcc537d70d26b3c01d85187bc
#
_cell.length_a   1.000
_cell.length_b   1.000
_cell.length_c   1.000
_cell.angle_alpha   90.00
_cell.angle_beta   90.00
_cell.angle_gamma   90.00
#
_symmetry.space_group_name_H-M   'P 1'
#
loop_
_entity.id
_entity.type
_entity.pdbx_description
1 polymer ?
#
loop_
_entity_poly.entity_id
_entity_poly.type
_entity_poly.pdbx_seq_one_letter_code
_entity_poly.pdbx_strand_id
1 'polypeptide(L)'
;MTDHIAMNRRNWDERAAIHARDTTGDYMLERFRGGEDALHEIEAAELGNIAGKRVLHLQCHIGQDTLSLVRRGATVTGLDFSSAALNVARRLSDETGLQADFVEGTVDQAPDLTPGPFDLVYTTWGTICWLPDVRKWAEVIASVLAPGGELYFADAHPTFNVLEEYAGRLVPTYDFQTPADRPLQFVNQTTYTGDPAIMTHQSTQEWIHSLSAVLGGLMDAGLAITMFHEHEVLPWRGLPSLVPASDRMWRLPDGVPRIPL
;
A
#
# COMPACT_ATOMS: atom_id res chain seq x y z
N MET A 1 -14.87 -19.62 9.44
CA MET A 1 -13.85 -18.57 9.14
C MET A 1 -14.60 -17.27 8.93
N THR A 2 -14.25 -16.23 9.66
CA THR A 2 -14.79 -14.90 9.40
C THR A 2 -14.28 -14.48 8.02
N ASP A 3 -15.17 -13.98 7.17
CA ASP A 3 -14.80 -13.48 5.86
C ASP A 3 -14.02 -12.16 6.04
N HIS A 4 -12.69 -12.28 6.09
CA HIS A 4 -11.78 -11.14 6.28
C HIS A 4 -11.90 -10.13 5.13
N ILE A 5 -12.15 -10.61 3.91
CA ILE A 5 -12.31 -9.73 2.74
C ILE A 5 -13.53 -8.83 2.95
N ALA A 6 -14.68 -9.39 3.32
CA ALA A 6 -15.89 -8.60 3.54
C ALA A 6 -15.75 -7.65 4.75
N MET A 7 -15.05 -8.05 5.81
CA MET A 7 -14.78 -7.19 6.97
C MET A 7 -13.88 -6.01 6.57
N ASN A 8 -12.72 -6.29 5.98
CA ASN A 8 -11.75 -5.29 5.58
C ASN A 8 -12.33 -4.36 4.48
N ARG A 9 -13.12 -4.90 3.52
CA ARG A 9 -13.78 -4.10 2.50
C ARG A 9 -14.69 -3.04 3.11
N ARG A 10 -15.58 -3.41 4.05
CA ARG A 10 -16.47 -2.42 4.71
C ARG A 10 -15.70 -1.32 5.43
N ASN A 11 -14.58 -1.68 6.07
CA ASN A 11 -13.70 -0.69 6.72
C ASN A 11 -13.06 0.23 5.67
N TRP A 12 -12.51 -0.32 4.58
CA TRP A 12 -11.85 0.46 3.52
C TRP A 12 -12.82 1.29 2.68
N ASP A 13 -14.07 0.82 2.45
CA ASP A 13 -15.12 1.62 1.81
C ASP A 13 -15.41 2.89 2.62
N GLU A 14 -15.43 2.79 3.94
CA GLU A 14 -15.67 3.93 4.83
C GLU A 14 -14.44 4.85 4.91
N ARG A 15 -13.22 4.28 4.99
CA ARG A 15 -11.96 5.04 4.91
C ARG A 15 -11.87 5.84 3.60
N ALA A 16 -12.23 5.26 2.47
CA ALA A 16 -12.17 5.93 1.17
C ALA A 16 -12.94 7.26 1.16
N ALA A 17 -14.11 7.30 1.79
CA ALA A 17 -14.92 8.51 1.90
C ALA A 17 -14.25 9.57 2.80
N ILE A 18 -13.55 9.14 3.87
CA ILE A 18 -12.79 10.04 4.76
C ILE A 18 -11.56 10.57 4.02
N HIS A 19 -10.79 9.69 3.41
CA HIS A 19 -9.57 10.04 2.68
C HIS A 19 -9.84 10.98 1.49
N ALA A 20 -11.00 10.81 0.82
CA ALA A 20 -11.40 11.69 -0.28
C ALA A 20 -11.71 13.14 0.15
N ARG A 21 -12.04 13.38 1.42
CA ARG A 21 -12.22 14.74 1.95
C ARG A 21 -10.89 15.43 2.23
N ASP A 22 -9.87 14.65 2.54
CA ASP A 22 -8.49 15.08 2.81
C ASP A 22 -8.39 16.30 3.75
N THR A 23 -9.18 16.28 4.84
CA THR A 23 -9.30 17.42 5.78
C THR A 23 -8.00 17.71 6.51
N THR A 24 -7.10 16.75 6.59
CA THR A 24 -5.78 16.88 7.22
C THR A 24 -4.67 17.21 6.22
N GLY A 25 -4.92 17.07 4.93
CA GLY A 25 -3.92 17.23 3.87
C GLY A 25 -2.95 16.03 3.74
N ASP A 26 -3.22 14.94 4.43
CA ASP A 26 -2.37 13.73 4.43
C ASP A 26 -2.27 13.09 3.04
N TYR A 27 -3.38 13.10 2.30
CA TYR A 27 -3.44 12.67 0.90
C TYR A 27 -3.04 13.75 -0.11
N MET A 28 -2.77 14.98 0.33
CA MET A 28 -2.40 16.13 -0.52
C MET A 28 -3.26 16.31 -1.79
N LEU A 29 -4.54 15.97 -1.75
CA LEU A 29 -5.40 15.94 -2.95
C LEU A 29 -5.51 17.28 -3.66
N GLU A 30 -5.48 18.40 -2.94
CA GLU A 30 -5.46 19.74 -3.53
C GLU A 30 -4.18 19.99 -4.32
N ARG A 31 -3.01 19.69 -3.73
CA ARG A 31 -1.70 19.77 -4.39
C ARG A 31 -1.63 18.87 -5.61
N PHE A 32 -2.16 17.63 -5.48
CA PHE A 32 -2.22 16.67 -6.57
C PHE A 32 -3.07 17.18 -7.75
N ARG A 33 -4.27 17.78 -7.48
CA ARG A 33 -5.09 18.42 -8.51
C ARG A 33 -4.36 19.60 -9.15
N GLY A 34 -3.54 20.30 -8.39
CA GLY A 34 -2.65 21.37 -8.86
C GLY A 34 -1.46 20.92 -9.72
N GLY A 35 -1.28 19.61 -9.91
CA GLY A 35 -0.24 19.05 -10.79
C GLY A 35 0.96 18.44 -10.07
N GLU A 36 0.98 18.45 -8.73
CA GLU A 36 2.06 17.78 -7.98
C GLU A 36 1.96 16.25 -8.08
N ASP A 37 3.12 15.59 -8.01
CA ASP A 37 3.22 14.14 -7.95
C ASP A 37 2.90 13.66 -6.52
N ALA A 38 2.12 12.59 -6.40
CA ALA A 38 1.75 12.03 -5.11
C ALA A 38 2.72 10.97 -4.59
N LEU A 39 3.57 10.40 -5.44
CA LEU A 39 4.55 9.42 -5.00
C LEU A 39 5.46 10.01 -3.92
N HIS A 40 5.81 9.19 -2.93
CA HIS A 40 6.78 9.60 -1.92
C HIS A 40 8.19 9.61 -2.51
N GLU A 41 9.13 10.23 -1.79
CA GLU A 41 10.50 10.42 -2.28
C GLU A 41 11.24 9.11 -2.59
N ILE A 42 10.90 8.02 -1.89
CA ILE A 42 11.53 6.71 -2.09
C ILE A 42 11.16 6.16 -3.47
N GLU A 43 9.89 5.90 -3.71
CA GLU A 43 9.45 5.34 -4.99
C GLU A 43 9.66 6.32 -6.15
N ALA A 44 9.57 7.62 -5.88
CA ALA A 44 9.84 8.64 -6.89
C ALA A 44 11.29 8.58 -7.42
N ALA A 45 12.24 8.22 -6.55
CA ALA A 45 13.65 8.07 -6.89
C ALA A 45 13.97 6.68 -7.49
N GLU A 46 13.30 5.62 -7.00
CA GLU A 46 13.66 4.24 -7.33
C GLU A 46 12.99 3.69 -8.60
N LEU A 47 11.77 4.15 -8.94
CA LEU A 47 11.03 3.68 -10.12
C LEU A 47 11.73 3.95 -11.46
N GLY A 48 12.62 4.92 -11.53
CA GLY A 48 13.28 5.30 -12.78
C GLY A 48 12.27 5.77 -13.85
N ASN A 49 12.59 5.51 -15.11
CA ASN A 49 11.74 5.90 -16.24
C ASN A 49 10.70 4.81 -16.54
N ILE A 50 9.43 5.13 -16.32
CA ILE A 50 8.30 4.26 -16.61
C ILE A 50 7.45 4.72 -17.81
N ALA A 51 7.88 5.75 -18.54
CA ALA A 51 7.15 6.24 -19.69
C ALA A 51 6.97 5.13 -20.75
N GLY A 52 5.75 4.95 -21.22
CA GLY A 52 5.37 3.93 -22.18
C GLY A 52 5.20 2.51 -21.60
N LYS A 53 5.54 2.27 -20.32
CA LYS A 53 5.29 0.98 -19.67
C LYS A 53 3.79 0.75 -19.42
N ARG A 54 3.35 -0.51 -19.53
CA ARG A 54 2.07 -0.98 -19.03
C ARG A 54 2.22 -1.38 -17.57
N VAL A 55 1.48 -0.72 -16.69
CA VAL A 55 1.60 -0.89 -15.24
C VAL A 55 0.31 -1.43 -14.64
N LEU A 56 0.42 -2.45 -13.79
CA LEU A 56 -0.65 -2.87 -12.90
C LEU A 56 -0.35 -2.36 -11.49
N HIS A 57 -1.21 -1.50 -10.95
CA HIS A 57 -1.15 -1.06 -9.56
C HIS A 57 -2.12 -1.89 -8.73
N LEU A 58 -1.60 -2.78 -7.89
CA LEU A 58 -2.38 -3.61 -6.99
C LEU A 58 -2.74 -2.83 -5.70
N GLN A 59 -3.98 -3.00 -5.23
CA GLN A 59 -4.49 -2.34 -4.02
C GLN A 59 -4.38 -0.81 -4.10
N CYS A 60 -4.86 -0.27 -5.22
CA CYS A 60 -4.63 1.12 -5.62
C CYS A 60 -5.43 2.17 -4.83
N HIS A 61 -6.31 1.78 -3.93
CA HIS A 61 -7.12 2.63 -3.07
C HIS A 61 -7.86 3.74 -3.86
N ILE A 62 -7.71 5.01 -3.46
CA ILE A 62 -8.33 6.16 -4.15
C ILE A 62 -7.59 6.58 -5.43
N GLY A 63 -6.64 5.78 -5.90
CA GLY A 63 -6.00 5.91 -7.21
C GLY A 63 -5.01 7.06 -7.38
N GLN A 64 -4.62 7.75 -6.33
CA GLN A 64 -3.74 8.91 -6.42
C GLN A 64 -2.37 8.53 -6.97
N ASP A 65 -1.75 7.45 -6.46
CA ASP A 65 -0.47 6.95 -6.97
C ASP A 65 -0.63 6.36 -8.37
N THR A 66 -1.75 5.67 -8.66
CA THR A 66 -2.09 5.23 -10.02
C THR A 66 -2.01 6.38 -11.01
N LEU A 67 -2.63 7.50 -10.69
CA LEU A 67 -2.64 8.69 -11.55
C LEU A 67 -1.27 9.40 -11.58
N SER A 68 -0.46 9.30 -10.53
CA SER A 68 0.93 9.74 -10.53
C SER A 68 1.79 8.95 -11.51
N LEU A 69 1.59 7.63 -11.59
CA LEU A 69 2.25 6.78 -12.59
C LEU A 69 1.82 7.15 -14.02
N VAL A 70 0.52 7.48 -14.22
CA VAL A 70 0.04 8.02 -15.51
C VAL A 70 0.73 9.35 -15.85
N ARG A 71 0.86 10.26 -14.89
CA ARG A 71 1.56 11.56 -15.07
C ARG A 71 3.01 11.37 -15.49
N ARG A 72 3.64 10.26 -15.07
CA ARG A 72 5.00 9.86 -15.51
C ARG A 72 5.05 9.14 -16.85
N GLY A 73 3.92 9.07 -17.57
CA GLY A 73 3.82 8.56 -18.93
C GLY A 73 3.53 7.08 -19.07
N ALA A 74 3.16 6.38 -17.99
CA ALA A 74 2.74 4.99 -18.03
C ALA A 74 1.27 4.85 -18.46
N THR A 75 0.91 3.68 -19.01
CA THR A 75 -0.47 3.23 -19.16
C THR A 75 -0.80 2.35 -17.95
N VAL A 76 -1.73 2.77 -17.10
CA VAL A 76 -1.92 2.16 -15.79
C VAL A 76 -3.31 1.57 -15.63
N THR A 77 -3.36 0.34 -15.10
CA THR A 77 -4.56 -0.29 -14.57
C THR A 77 -4.44 -0.36 -13.04
N GLY A 78 -5.37 0.23 -12.31
CA GLY A 78 -5.47 0.12 -10.86
C GLY A 78 -6.49 -0.94 -10.46
N LEU A 79 -6.10 -1.85 -9.57
CA LEU A 79 -7.00 -2.87 -8.99
C LEU A 79 -7.19 -2.58 -7.51
N ASP A 80 -8.45 -2.56 -7.07
CA ASP A 80 -8.79 -2.50 -5.64
C ASP A 80 -10.10 -3.22 -5.36
N PHE A 81 -10.25 -3.76 -4.16
CA PHE A 81 -11.49 -4.46 -3.77
C PHE A 81 -12.59 -3.52 -3.29
N SER A 82 -12.27 -2.24 -2.98
CA SER A 82 -13.21 -1.23 -2.51
C SER A 82 -13.82 -0.46 -3.67
N SER A 83 -15.09 -0.70 -3.96
CA SER A 83 -15.82 0.07 -4.97
C SER A 83 -15.92 1.55 -4.60
N ALA A 84 -15.98 1.88 -3.30
CA ALA A 84 -16.00 3.26 -2.83
C ALA A 84 -14.68 3.97 -3.15
N ALA A 85 -13.53 3.30 -2.92
CA ALA A 85 -12.21 3.85 -3.27
C ALA A 85 -12.08 4.07 -4.79
N LEU A 86 -12.48 3.09 -5.59
CA LEU A 86 -12.42 3.21 -7.05
C LEU A 86 -13.35 4.30 -7.61
N ASN A 87 -14.48 4.57 -6.97
CA ASN A 87 -15.33 5.70 -7.35
C ASN A 87 -14.66 7.05 -7.07
N VAL A 88 -13.85 7.15 -6.00
CA VAL A 88 -13.00 8.32 -5.75
C VAL A 88 -11.91 8.42 -6.81
N ALA A 89 -11.23 7.31 -7.10
CA ALA A 89 -10.17 7.24 -8.10
C ALA A 89 -10.63 7.72 -9.49
N ARG A 90 -11.81 7.26 -9.94
CA ARG A 90 -12.40 7.68 -11.23
C ARG A 90 -12.72 9.17 -11.24
N ARG A 91 -13.30 9.71 -10.16
CA ARG A 91 -13.53 11.16 -10.05
C ARG A 91 -12.22 11.96 -10.10
N LEU A 92 -11.19 11.50 -9.39
CA LEU A 92 -9.89 12.14 -9.41
C LEU A 92 -9.24 12.09 -10.80
N SER A 93 -9.42 10.99 -11.52
CA SER A 93 -9.04 10.86 -12.94
C SER A 93 -9.74 11.90 -13.82
N ASP A 94 -11.05 12.04 -13.69
CA ASP A 94 -11.85 13.02 -14.44
C ASP A 94 -11.42 14.46 -14.11
N GLU A 95 -11.24 14.77 -12.82
CA GLU A 95 -10.84 16.10 -12.32
C GLU A 95 -9.46 16.52 -12.82
N THR A 96 -8.52 15.58 -12.96
CA THR A 96 -7.14 15.86 -13.35
C THR A 96 -6.85 15.66 -14.83
N GLY A 97 -7.79 15.02 -15.57
CA GLY A 97 -7.59 14.63 -16.97
C GLY A 97 -6.60 13.49 -17.18
N LEU A 98 -6.10 12.86 -16.10
CA LEU A 98 -5.21 11.71 -16.15
C LEU A 98 -6.05 10.44 -16.31
N GLN A 99 -5.83 9.66 -17.37
CA GLN A 99 -6.64 8.50 -17.69
C GLN A 99 -5.98 7.20 -17.21
N ALA A 100 -6.68 6.44 -16.37
CA ALA A 100 -6.31 5.10 -15.94
C ALA A 100 -7.54 4.19 -15.95
N ASP A 101 -7.33 2.89 -16.12
CA ASP A 101 -8.37 1.89 -15.94
C ASP A 101 -8.47 1.52 -14.46
N PHE A 102 -9.69 1.49 -13.90
CA PHE A 102 -9.92 1.09 -12.51
C PHE A 102 -10.83 -0.12 -12.45
N VAL A 103 -10.31 -1.23 -11.91
CA VAL A 103 -10.94 -2.54 -11.88
C VAL A 103 -11.23 -2.95 -10.43
N GLU A 104 -12.48 -3.34 -10.15
CA GLU A 104 -12.85 -3.85 -8.83
C GLU A 104 -12.53 -5.34 -8.74
N GLY A 105 -11.73 -5.71 -7.73
CA GLY A 105 -11.37 -7.10 -7.46
C GLY A 105 -10.35 -7.22 -6.35
N THR A 106 -10.19 -8.44 -5.86
CA THR A 106 -9.13 -8.81 -4.92
C THR A 106 -7.85 -9.14 -5.66
N VAL A 107 -6.71 -9.13 -4.97
CA VAL A 107 -5.40 -9.42 -5.58
C VAL A 107 -5.37 -10.78 -6.28
N ASP A 108 -5.97 -11.81 -5.69
CA ASP A 108 -6.02 -13.16 -6.25
C ASP A 108 -6.88 -13.27 -7.52
N GLN A 109 -7.73 -12.29 -7.80
CA GLN A 109 -8.51 -12.19 -9.03
C GLN A 109 -7.80 -11.41 -10.15
N ALA A 110 -6.65 -10.79 -9.87
CA ALA A 110 -5.95 -9.96 -10.86
C ALA A 110 -5.65 -10.70 -12.18
N PRO A 111 -5.23 -11.97 -12.22
CA PRO A 111 -4.97 -12.66 -13.49
C PRO A 111 -6.19 -12.75 -14.40
N ASP A 112 -7.38 -12.87 -13.83
CA ASP A 112 -8.64 -12.99 -14.58
C ASP A 112 -9.22 -11.62 -14.97
N LEU A 113 -9.12 -10.63 -14.08
CA LEU A 113 -9.75 -9.32 -14.25
C LEU A 113 -8.87 -8.30 -14.97
N THR A 114 -7.56 -8.43 -14.86
CA THR A 114 -6.57 -7.54 -15.46
C THR A 114 -5.53 -8.36 -16.24
N PRO A 115 -5.95 -8.99 -17.35
CA PRO A 115 -5.06 -9.88 -18.08
C PRO A 115 -3.85 -9.13 -18.60
N GLY A 116 -2.66 -9.61 -18.17
CA GLY A 116 -1.37 -9.08 -18.59
C GLY A 116 -1.12 -9.23 -20.11
N PRO A 117 0.12 -9.16 -20.54
CA PRO A 117 1.29 -8.95 -19.70
C PRO A 117 1.50 -7.48 -19.32
N PHE A 118 2.05 -7.25 -18.13
CA PHE A 118 2.46 -5.92 -17.64
C PHE A 118 3.99 -5.80 -17.59
N ASP A 119 4.52 -4.62 -17.92
CA ASP A 119 5.96 -4.33 -17.83
C ASP A 119 6.38 -4.06 -16.39
N LEU A 120 5.42 -3.59 -15.57
CA LEU A 120 5.63 -3.29 -14.16
C LEU A 120 4.36 -3.65 -13.38
N VAL A 121 4.53 -4.38 -12.28
CA VAL A 121 3.55 -4.44 -11.20
C VAL A 121 4.03 -3.51 -10.10
N TYR A 122 3.16 -2.62 -9.65
CA TYR A 122 3.42 -1.64 -8.61
C TYR A 122 2.50 -1.92 -7.42
N THR A 123 3.06 -2.02 -6.21
CA THR A 123 2.31 -2.18 -4.98
C THR A 123 3.08 -1.54 -3.82
N THR A 124 2.46 -0.59 -3.14
CA THR A 124 3.14 0.21 -2.14
C THR A 124 2.24 0.53 -0.97
N TRP A 125 2.86 0.62 0.12
CA TRP A 125 2.62 1.13 1.46
C TRP A 125 1.36 0.59 2.14
N GLY A 126 1.61 -0.31 3.09
CA GLY A 126 0.56 -0.91 3.91
C GLY A 126 -0.36 -1.84 3.13
N THR A 127 0.20 -2.62 2.21
CA THR A 127 -0.56 -3.46 1.28
C THR A 127 -0.59 -4.93 1.66
N ILE A 128 0.57 -5.54 1.93
CA ILE A 128 0.62 -6.99 2.18
C ILE A 128 0.04 -7.41 3.52
N CYS A 129 -0.07 -6.50 4.48
CA CYS A 129 -0.71 -6.77 5.77
C CYS A 129 -2.21 -7.15 5.64
N TRP A 130 -2.85 -6.85 4.51
CA TRP A 130 -4.24 -7.23 4.23
C TRP A 130 -4.40 -8.60 3.61
N LEU A 131 -3.29 -9.27 3.29
CA LEU A 131 -3.25 -10.56 2.59
C LEU A 131 -2.84 -11.68 3.54
N PRO A 132 -3.60 -12.79 3.62
CA PRO A 132 -3.24 -13.92 4.48
C PRO A 132 -2.03 -14.71 3.99
N ASP A 133 -1.72 -14.64 2.68
CA ASP A 133 -0.70 -15.46 2.04
C ASP A 133 0.08 -14.67 0.99
N VAL A 134 1.30 -14.27 1.35
CA VAL A 134 2.21 -13.55 0.45
C VAL A 134 2.87 -14.44 -0.61
N ARG A 135 2.86 -15.76 -0.45
CA ARG A 135 3.33 -16.66 -1.51
C ARG A 135 2.36 -16.66 -2.67
N LYS A 136 1.05 -16.76 -2.36
CA LYS A 136 0.00 -16.62 -3.37
C LYS A 136 0.02 -15.25 -4.05
N TRP A 137 0.26 -14.17 -3.29
CA TRP A 137 0.47 -12.83 -3.84
C TRP A 137 1.64 -12.79 -4.83
N ALA A 138 2.77 -13.42 -4.51
CA ALA A 138 3.93 -13.49 -5.39
C ALA A 138 3.63 -14.29 -6.68
N GLU A 139 2.91 -15.41 -6.59
CA GLU A 139 2.44 -16.19 -7.74
C GLU A 139 1.54 -15.37 -8.67
N VAL A 140 0.61 -14.59 -8.10
CA VAL A 140 -0.25 -13.68 -8.87
C VAL A 140 0.60 -12.66 -9.64
N ILE A 141 1.54 -12.01 -8.98
CA ILE A 141 2.45 -11.04 -9.62
C ILE A 141 3.21 -11.67 -10.77
N ALA A 142 3.85 -12.82 -10.54
CA ALA A 142 4.60 -13.53 -11.57
C ALA A 142 3.72 -13.90 -12.79
N SER A 143 2.45 -14.23 -12.55
CA SER A 143 1.51 -14.64 -13.61
C SER A 143 1.06 -13.51 -14.53
N VAL A 144 1.10 -12.26 -14.07
CA VAL A 144 0.65 -11.09 -14.84
C VAL A 144 1.80 -10.29 -15.46
N LEU A 145 3.05 -10.54 -15.03
CA LEU A 145 4.24 -9.87 -15.57
C LEU A 145 4.60 -10.37 -16.98
N ALA A 146 5.05 -9.47 -17.81
CA ALA A 146 5.69 -9.79 -19.08
C ALA A 146 7.05 -10.48 -18.83
N PRO A 147 7.58 -11.27 -19.78
CA PRO A 147 8.97 -11.67 -19.73
C PRO A 147 9.90 -10.46 -19.62
N GLY A 148 10.72 -10.41 -18.56
CA GLY A 148 11.56 -9.25 -18.25
C GLY A 148 10.83 -8.07 -17.59
N GLY A 149 9.54 -8.24 -17.26
CA GLY A 149 8.79 -7.27 -16.45
C GLY A 149 9.26 -7.27 -15.00
N GLU A 150 8.95 -6.20 -14.28
CA GLU A 150 9.45 -5.93 -12.94
C GLU A 150 8.32 -5.80 -11.92
N LEU A 151 8.58 -6.19 -10.67
CA LEU A 151 7.79 -5.79 -9.52
C LEU A 151 8.53 -4.63 -8.83
N TYR A 152 7.83 -3.52 -8.61
CA TYR A 152 8.22 -2.54 -7.59
C TYR A 152 7.33 -2.74 -6.36
N PHE A 153 7.95 -3.03 -5.24
CA PHE A 153 7.29 -3.25 -3.97
C PHE A 153 7.97 -2.46 -2.86
N ALA A 154 7.20 -1.63 -2.16
CA ALA A 154 7.65 -0.93 -0.95
C ALA A 154 6.57 -1.06 0.13
N ASP A 155 6.97 -1.44 1.34
CA ASP A 155 6.03 -1.56 2.46
C ASP A 155 6.76 -1.38 3.80
N ALA A 156 6.00 -1.26 4.89
CA ALA A 156 6.57 -1.20 6.23
C ALA A 156 7.41 -2.44 6.54
N HIS A 157 8.59 -2.21 7.12
CA HIS A 157 9.48 -3.30 7.46
C HIS A 157 8.89 -4.20 8.56
N PRO A 158 9.01 -5.53 8.49
CA PRO A 158 8.46 -6.43 9.51
C PRO A 158 8.94 -6.16 10.94
N THR A 159 10.16 -5.62 11.09
CA THR A 159 10.66 -5.19 12.41
C THR A 159 9.81 -4.05 13.01
N PHE A 160 9.31 -3.15 12.18
CA PHE A 160 8.39 -2.09 12.60
C PHE A 160 7.02 -2.68 12.98
N ASN A 161 6.50 -3.56 12.16
CA ASN A 161 5.15 -4.13 12.32
C ASN A 161 4.97 -4.97 13.60
N VAL A 162 6.07 -5.44 14.24
CA VAL A 162 5.98 -6.18 15.51
C VAL A 162 5.93 -5.28 16.74
N LEU A 163 6.12 -3.97 16.57
CA LEU A 163 6.28 -3.01 17.66
C LEU A 163 4.98 -2.27 17.97
N GLU A 164 4.78 -2.03 19.26
CA GLU A 164 3.82 -1.07 19.79
C GLU A 164 4.55 -0.06 20.66
N GLU A 165 3.93 1.10 20.87
CA GLU A 165 4.46 2.11 21.77
C GLU A 165 3.71 2.13 23.10
N TYR A 166 4.43 1.82 24.19
CA TYR A 166 3.92 1.91 25.56
C TYR A 166 4.77 2.88 26.39
N ALA A 167 4.15 3.91 26.91
CA ALA A 167 4.80 4.93 27.73
C ALA A 167 6.08 5.50 27.10
N GLY A 168 6.05 5.77 25.78
CA GLY A 168 7.18 6.31 25.02
C GLY A 168 8.31 5.31 24.75
N ARG A 169 8.05 4.01 24.90
CA ARG A 169 9.01 2.94 24.61
C ARG A 169 8.45 2.01 23.54
N LEU A 170 9.28 1.63 22.58
CA LEU A 170 8.96 0.61 21.59
C LEU A 170 9.09 -0.78 22.22
N VAL A 171 8.01 -1.56 22.13
CA VAL A 171 7.91 -2.88 22.75
C VAL A 171 7.48 -3.89 21.70
N PRO A 172 8.24 -4.96 21.47
CA PRO A 172 7.78 -6.08 20.65
C PRO A 172 6.49 -6.67 21.25
N THR A 173 5.42 -6.65 20.47
CA THR A 173 4.06 -7.02 20.93
C THR A 173 3.49 -8.15 20.08
N TYR A 174 3.85 -8.20 18.80
CA TYR A 174 3.34 -9.19 17.86
C TYR A 174 4.42 -10.15 17.41
N ASP A 175 4.00 -11.37 17.05
CA ASP A 175 4.88 -12.33 16.37
C ASP A 175 5.30 -11.78 15.00
N PHE A 176 6.55 -12.01 14.62
CA PHE A 176 7.11 -11.55 13.33
C PHE A 176 6.51 -12.23 12.10
N GLN A 177 5.70 -13.26 12.31
CA GLN A 177 4.98 -14.00 11.28
C GLN A 177 3.61 -14.41 11.82
N THR A 178 2.56 -13.89 11.21
CA THR A 178 1.18 -14.26 11.55
C THR A 178 0.73 -15.45 10.72
N PRO A 179 0.21 -16.53 11.33
CA PRO A 179 -0.38 -17.65 10.57
C PRO A 179 -1.57 -17.19 9.72
N ALA A 180 -1.68 -17.73 8.50
CA ALA A 180 -2.74 -17.34 7.56
C ALA A 180 -4.17 -17.55 8.11
N ASP A 181 -4.36 -18.57 8.95
CA ASP A 181 -5.65 -18.91 9.56
C ASP A 181 -5.95 -18.18 10.88
N ARG A 182 -4.99 -17.37 11.39
CA ARG A 182 -5.10 -16.65 12.67
C ARG A 182 -4.62 -15.20 12.54
N PRO A 183 -5.41 -14.34 11.84
CA PRO A 183 -5.07 -12.92 11.70
C PRO A 183 -5.05 -12.18 13.03
N LEU A 184 -4.27 -11.12 13.08
CA LEU A 184 -4.40 -10.11 14.11
C LEU A 184 -5.74 -9.38 13.95
N GLN A 185 -6.36 -9.03 15.09
CA GLN A 185 -7.62 -8.30 15.11
C GLN A 185 -7.35 -6.90 15.64
N PHE A 186 -7.70 -5.89 14.85
CA PHE A 186 -7.62 -4.51 15.28
C PHE A 186 -9.00 -3.85 15.30
N VAL A 187 -9.17 -2.88 16.19
CA VAL A 187 -10.37 -2.05 16.28
C VAL A 187 -9.92 -0.59 16.35
N ASN A 188 -10.10 0.14 15.27
CA ASN A 188 -9.70 1.53 15.16
C ASN A 188 -10.94 2.41 14.94
N GLN A 189 -11.16 3.39 15.83
CA GLN A 189 -12.30 4.29 15.73
C GLN A 189 -12.16 5.29 14.58
N THR A 190 -10.93 5.70 14.26
CA THR A 190 -10.60 6.68 13.21
C THR A 190 -9.63 6.08 12.21
N THR A 191 -9.37 6.80 11.12
CA THR A 191 -8.31 6.41 10.16
C THR A 191 -6.94 6.90 10.66
N TYR A 192 -5.88 6.46 9.99
CA TYR A 192 -4.49 6.85 10.29
C TYR A 192 -4.14 8.29 9.84
N THR A 193 -5.01 8.95 9.06
CA THR A 193 -4.77 10.30 8.54
C THR A 193 -4.91 11.42 9.58
N GLY A 194 -5.36 11.09 10.79
CA GLY A 194 -5.64 12.07 11.84
C GLY A 194 -7.00 12.79 11.67
N ASP A 195 -7.81 12.45 10.67
CA ASP A 195 -9.19 12.91 10.57
C ASP A 195 -10.00 12.39 11.78
N PRO A 196 -10.74 13.24 12.51
CA PRO A 196 -11.45 12.84 13.72
C PRO A 196 -12.75 12.06 13.46
N ALA A 197 -13.11 11.81 12.21
CA ALA A 197 -14.34 11.10 11.86
C ALA A 197 -14.34 9.68 12.43
N ILE A 198 -15.39 9.36 13.18
CA ILE A 198 -15.57 8.03 13.77
C ILE A 198 -16.17 7.11 12.73
N MET A 199 -15.50 5.98 12.51
CA MET A 199 -15.96 4.94 11.58
C MET A 199 -17.01 4.03 12.26
N THR A 200 -17.95 3.55 11.48
CA THR A 200 -18.91 2.52 11.87
C THR A 200 -18.29 1.13 11.81
N HIS A 201 -17.52 0.87 10.76
CA HIS A 201 -16.84 -0.42 10.54
C HIS A 201 -15.39 -0.32 11.04
N GLN A 202 -15.19 -0.51 12.36
CA GLN A 202 -13.92 -0.26 13.04
C GLN A 202 -12.97 -1.46 13.04
N SER A 203 -13.49 -2.66 12.80
CA SER A 203 -12.71 -3.91 12.91
C SER A 203 -12.01 -4.24 11.61
N THR A 204 -10.72 -4.66 11.72
CA THR A 204 -9.92 -5.20 10.63
C THR A 204 -9.25 -6.51 11.01
N GLN A 205 -8.85 -7.27 10.00
CA GLN A 205 -8.01 -8.46 10.12
C GLN A 205 -6.75 -8.24 9.30
N GLU A 206 -5.59 -8.41 9.95
CA GLU A 206 -4.29 -8.08 9.38
C GLU A 206 -3.27 -9.18 9.66
N TRP A 207 -2.22 -9.25 8.83
CA TRP A 207 -1.14 -10.22 8.96
C TRP A 207 0.21 -9.52 8.95
N ILE A 208 1.13 -10.01 9.75
CA ILE A 208 2.55 -9.65 9.69
C ILE A 208 3.26 -10.76 8.91
N HIS A 209 4.04 -10.37 7.91
CA HIS A 209 4.82 -11.28 7.08
C HIS A 209 6.30 -11.05 7.31
N SER A 210 7.05 -12.12 7.58
CA SER A 210 8.50 -12.05 7.70
C SER A 210 9.15 -11.75 6.33
N LEU A 211 10.33 -11.13 6.33
CA LEU A 211 11.12 -10.95 5.11
C LEU A 211 11.37 -12.28 4.39
N SER A 212 11.60 -13.36 5.13
CA SER A 212 11.79 -14.69 4.53
C SER A 212 10.54 -15.22 3.84
N ALA A 213 9.33 -14.88 4.33
CA ALA A 213 8.10 -15.26 3.66
C ALA A 213 7.89 -14.44 2.37
N VAL A 214 8.14 -13.14 2.42
CA VAL A 214 7.98 -12.23 1.27
C VAL A 214 9.02 -12.54 0.20
N LEU A 215 10.31 -12.44 0.52
CA LEU A 215 11.39 -12.66 -0.44
C LEU A 215 11.42 -14.11 -0.94
N GLY A 216 11.20 -15.08 -0.04
CA GLY A 216 11.10 -16.49 -0.42
C GLY A 216 9.94 -16.77 -1.35
N GLY A 217 8.76 -16.14 -1.12
CA GLY A 217 7.60 -16.24 -2.00
C GLY A 217 7.89 -15.71 -3.40
N LEU A 218 8.53 -14.54 -3.51
CA LEU A 218 8.92 -13.96 -4.79
C LEU A 218 9.91 -14.85 -5.56
N MET A 219 10.94 -15.37 -4.87
CA MET A 219 11.92 -16.27 -5.48
C MET A 219 11.29 -17.61 -5.90
N ASP A 220 10.43 -18.19 -5.08
CA ASP A 220 9.71 -19.44 -5.40
C ASP A 220 8.77 -19.26 -6.60
N ALA A 221 8.21 -18.04 -6.80
CA ALA A 221 7.42 -17.68 -7.97
C ALA A 221 8.27 -17.40 -9.23
N GLY A 222 9.60 -17.52 -9.14
CA GLY A 222 10.52 -17.34 -10.26
C GLY A 222 11.01 -15.94 -10.50
N LEU A 223 10.77 -15.00 -9.56
CA LEU A 223 11.27 -13.63 -9.65
C LEU A 223 12.69 -13.53 -9.05
N ALA A 224 13.55 -12.77 -9.72
CA ALA A 224 14.88 -12.46 -9.23
C ALA A 224 14.86 -11.15 -8.46
N ILE A 225 15.42 -11.14 -7.26
CA ILE A 225 15.59 -9.91 -6.48
C ILE A 225 16.77 -9.13 -7.05
N THR A 226 16.50 -7.98 -7.65
CA THR A 226 17.51 -7.12 -8.29
C THR A 226 17.86 -5.89 -7.44
N MET A 227 16.95 -5.51 -6.53
CA MET A 227 17.12 -4.39 -5.61
C MET A 227 16.50 -4.76 -4.26
N PHE A 228 17.17 -4.40 -3.17
CA PHE A 228 16.62 -4.50 -1.82
C PHE A 228 17.21 -3.37 -0.97
N HIS A 229 16.35 -2.48 -0.52
CA HIS A 229 16.70 -1.36 0.35
C HIS A 229 15.89 -1.42 1.65
N GLU A 230 16.52 -1.07 2.75
CA GLU A 230 15.88 -0.84 4.03
C GLU A 230 15.96 0.65 4.34
N HIS A 231 14.81 1.25 4.66
CA HIS A 231 14.70 2.68 4.96
C HIS A 231 14.40 2.92 6.44
N GLU A 232 14.82 4.08 6.95
CA GLU A 232 14.56 4.52 8.32
C GLU A 232 13.36 5.47 8.41
N VAL A 233 12.52 5.48 7.36
CA VAL A 233 11.38 6.38 7.22
C VAL A 233 10.15 5.64 6.75
N LEU A 234 8.96 6.16 7.13
CA LEU A 234 7.65 5.68 6.68
C LEU A 234 6.85 6.83 6.09
N PRO A 235 5.96 6.59 5.11
CA PRO A 235 5.08 7.62 4.55
C PRO A 235 3.84 7.93 5.40
N TRP A 236 3.70 7.36 6.59
CA TRP A 236 2.64 7.69 7.55
C TRP A 236 3.16 7.67 8.99
N ARG A 237 2.45 8.34 9.88
CA ARG A 237 2.78 8.36 11.31
C ARG A 237 2.27 7.10 11.99
N GLY A 238 2.96 5.96 11.78
CA GLY A 238 2.55 4.67 12.32
C GLY A 238 2.65 4.52 13.84
N LEU A 239 3.46 5.36 14.51
CA LEU A 239 3.59 5.41 15.97
C LEU A 239 3.53 6.84 16.47
N PRO A 240 2.99 7.09 17.68
CA PRO A 240 2.89 8.44 18.27
C PRO A 240 4.23 9.18 18.38
N SER A 241 5.33 8.46 18.65
CA SER A 241 6.67 9.05 18.83
C SER A 241 7.36 9.42 17.53
N LEU A 242 6.87 8.96 16.36
CA LEU A 242 7.49 9.32 15.09
C LEU A 242 7.42 10.83 14.85
N VAL A 243 8.52 11.38 14.35
CA VAL A 243 8.69 12.79 14.01
C VAL A 243 8.83 12.98 12.50
N PRO A 244 8.46 14.14 11.94
CA PRO A 244 8.67 14.40 10.52
C PRO A 244 10.14 14.28 10.13
N ALA A 245 10.41 13.60 9.00
CA ALA A 245 11.72 13.48 8.39
C ALA A 245 11.85 14.41 7.17
N SER A 246 10.88 14.38 6.29
CA SER A 246 10.73 15.22 5.12
C SER A 246 9.25 15.45 4.82
N ASP A 247 8.88 15.95 3.63
CA ASP A 247 7.47 16.07 3.23
C ASP A 247 6.81 14.68 3.21
N ARG A 248 5.80 14.49 4.03
CA ARG A 248 5.01 13.25 4.18
C ARG A 248 5.82 12.00 4.55
N MET A 249 7.02 12.16 5.15
CA MET A 249 7.82 11.04 5.65
C MET A 249 8.09 11.19 7.15
N TRP A 250 8.09 10.09 7.86
CA TRP A 250 8.20 10.02 9.30
C TRP A 250 9.36 9.10 9.70
N ARG A 251 10.05 9.44 10.79
CA ARG A 251 11.19 8.69 11.33
C ARG A 251 11.15 8.60 12.85
N LEU A 252 11.95 7.73 13.41
CA LEU A 252 12.21 7.74 14.85
C LEU A 252 12.92 9.03 15.27
N PRO A 253 12.63 9.55 16.47
CA PRO A 253 13.29 10.76 17.00
C PRO A 253 14.78 10.52 17.25
N ASP A 254 15.55 11.60 17.33
CA ASP A 254 16.98 11.54 17.67
C ASP A 254 17.18 10.95 19.07
N GLY A 255 18.24 10.16 19.25
CA GLY A 255 18.56 9.48 20.52
C GLY A 255 17.87 8.11 20.71
N VAL A 256 16.98 7.72 19.83
CA VAL A 256 16.42 6.35 19.75
C VAL A 256 17.28 5.52 18.77
N PRO A 257 17.60 4.26 19.08
CA PRO A 257 18.26 3.39 18.11
C PRO A 257 17.50 3.31 16.80
N ARG A 258 18.22 3.45 15.69
CA ARG A 258 17.64 3.34 14.36
C ARG A 258 17.34 1.89 14.03
N ILE A 259 16.17 1.67 13.49
CA ILE A 259 15.71 0.39 12.93
C ILE A 259 15.09 0.67 11.56
N PRO A 260 15.03 -0.30 10.67
CA PRO A 260 14.24 -0.15 9.45
C PRO A 260 12.74 -0.03 9.81
N LEU A 261 12.06 0.87 9.13
CA LEU A 261 10.64 1.20 9.37
C LEU A 261 9.73 0.70 8.24
#